data_33e42d17af98ab21e20726963f87c396
#
_entry.id   33e42d17af98ab21e20726963f87c396
#
_cell.length_a   1.000
_cell.length_b   1.000
_cell.length_c   1.000
_cell.angle_alpha   90.00
_cell.angle_beta   90.00
_cell.angle_gamma   90.00
#
_symmetry.space_group_name_H-M   'P 1'
#
loop_
_entity.id
_entity.type
_entity.pdbx_description
1 polymer ?
#
loop_
_entity_poly.entity_id
_entity_poly.type
_entity_poly.pdbx_seq_one_letter_code
_entity_poly.pdbx_strand_id
1 'polypeptide(L)'
;MNRIIHVAFFVLILFSCSKEKNPEWEKFSDGIGEIKKVSFAKRDIKSTRQLKGELLELTNYLSFPRTLVVNNGTLIITDINNNAMIHIIDLKTNQYLKSLGKKGYGPNEVMSVGHSLSLKPGEINGFWTYDMTQLRMSFFDYTKQDTIKEAMKQFVFRTGEFKSFRVTWTNRNTLLGLPYDGGPRLIEYDTTGAVLNEIGDYKGVLDDKYRSGTLAQLFQGVVRANPKGDKFIHSSIYVDRLNLYDLNEDRILEITGPLNIDPIFEEHIIQNNSTLGINTEEAYQMYSDSYLSKDRIYGLFSGKKWMGSPSGVENSNLIYVFNLEGEILEALELDYTIRAFTIDPMTNTIYGVSSSKEADIVKFSF
;
A
#
# COMPACT_ATOMS: atom_id res chain seq x y z
N MET A 1 6.50 36.66 74.92
CA MET A 1 6.74 35.26 74.55
C MET A 1 5.77 34.85 73.44
N ASN A 2 6.14 35.09 72.19
CA ASN A 2 5.31 34.73 71.00
C ASN A 2 5.79 33.37 70.45
N ARG A 3 4.92 32.35 70.51
CA ARG A 3 5.15 31.07 69.86
C ARG A 3 4.63 31.14 68.43
N ILE A 4 5.54 31.04 67.44
CA ILE A 4 5.24 30.90 66.03
C ILE A 4 5.01 29.41 65.76
N ILE A 5 3.78 29.04 65.36
CA ILE A 5 3.43 27.70 64.90
C ILE A 5 3.69 27.61 63.40
N HIS A 6 4.68 26.82 62.99
CA HIS A 6 4.91 26.50 61.60
C HIS A 6 3.97 25.34 61.19
N VAL A 7 2.99 25.65 60.34
CA VAL A 7 2.15 24.63 59.67
C VAL A 7 2.86 24.23 58.38
N ALA A 8 3.40 23.02 58.33
CA ALA A 8 3.97 22.44 57.12
C ALA A 8 2.81 21.90 56.24
N PHE A 9 2.61 22.54 55.11
CA PHE A 9 1.63 22.04 54.09
C PHE A 9 2.32 20.95 53.29
N PHE A 10 1.92 19.69 53.52
CA PHE A 10 2.35 18.55 52.70
C PHE A 10 1.42 18.50 51.44
N VAL A 11 1.91 18.93 50.28
CA VAL A 11 1.21 18.76 49.01
C VAL A 11 1.49 17.33 48.53
N LEU A 12 0.47 16.47 48.71
CA LEU A 12 0.44 15.13 48.07
C LEU A 12 0.16 15.30 46.60
N ILE A 13 1.22 15.25 45.78
CA ILE A 13 1.07 15.11 44.31
C ILE A 13 0.67 13.66 44.03
N LEU A 14 -0.62 13.43 43.85
CA LEU A 14 -1.12 12.17 43.29
C LEU A 14 -0.73 12.11 41.82
N PHE A 15 0.37 11.42 41.52
CA PHE A 15 0.61 10.94 40.15
C PHE A 15 -0.46 9.90 39.83
N SER A 16 -1.53 10.35 39.16
CA SER A 16 -2.43 9.46 38.46
C SER A 16 -1.68 8.87 37.27
N CYS A 17 -1.10 7.71 37.48
CA CYS A 17 -0.60 6.88 36.39
C CYS A 17 -1.84 6.31 35.69
N SER A 18 -2.38 7.02 34.69
CA SER A 18 -3.34 6.44 33.79
C SER A 18 -2.60 5.32 33.03
N LYS A 19 -2.84 4.07 33.39
CA LYS A 19 -2.48 2.94 32.55
C LYS A 19 -3.16 3.19 31.20
N GLU A 20 -2.37 3.48 30.17
CA GLU A 20 -2.88 3.40 28.80
C GLU A 20 -3.49 2.02 28.65
N LYS A 21 -4.81 1.97 28.43
CA LYS A 21 -5.49 0.71 28.13
C LYS A 21 -4.87 0.19 26.83
N ASN A 22 -4.44 -1.06 26.83
CA ASN A 22 -4.06 -1.72 25.58
C ASN A 22 -5.26 -1.63 24.63
N PRO A 23 -5.03 -1.23 23.35
CA PRO A 23 -6.11 -1.14 22.38
C PRO A 23 -6.79 -2.51 22.22
N GLU A 24 -8.10 -2.50 22.36
CA GLU A 24 -8.95 -3.68 22.24
C GLU A 24 -9.67 -3.66 20.88
N TRP A 25 -10.21 -4.82 20.47
CA TRP A 25 -11.06 -4.93 19.29
C TRP A 25 -12.44 -4.35 19.59
N GLU A 26 -12.91 -3.44 18.74
CA GLU A 26 -14.22 -2.81 18.82
C GLU A 26 -15.06 -3.23 17.60
N LYS A 27 -16.35 -3.47 17.80
CA LYS A 27 -17.25 -3.77 16.68
C LYS A 27 -17.52 -2.52 15.84
N PHE A 28 -17.66 -2.69 14.52
CA PHE A 28 -18.17 -1.63 13.67
C PHE A 28 -19.59 -1.22 14.03
N SER A 29 -19.99 0.00 13.65
CA SER A 29 -21.31 0.54 13.95
C SER A 29 -22.47 -0.23 13.30
N ASP A 30 -22.22 -0.96 12.22
CA ASP A 30 -23.16 -1.85 11.53
C ASP A 30 -23.20 -3.28 12.16
N GLY A 31 -22.28 -3.55 13.10
CA GLY A 31 -22.18 -4.86 13.77
C GLY A 31 -21.47 -5.94 12.96
N ILE A 32 -20.98 -5.62 11.77
CA ILE A 32 -20.22 -6.54 10.90
C ILE A 32 -18.74 -6.24 11.04
N GLY A 33 -17.97 -7.21 11.55
CA GLY A 33 -16.55 -7.10 11.76
C GLY A 33 -16.10 -6.30 12.98
N GLU A 34 -14.79 -6.30 13.19
CA GLU A 34 -14.13 -5.66 14.32
C GLU A 34 -12.98 -4.77 13.87
N ILE A 35 -12.76 -3.66 14.55
CA ILE A 35 -11.65 -2.76 14.33
C ILE A 35 -10.80 -2.60 15.58
N LYS A 36 -9.48 -2.63 15.40
CA LYS A 36 -8.50 -2.28 16.44
C LYS A 36 -7.66 -1.11 15.94
N LYS A 37 -7.56 -0.06 16.76
CA LYS A 37 -6.77 1.12 16.44
C LYS A 37 -5.54 1.16 17.33
N VAL A 38 -4.36 1.22 16.70
CA VAL A 38 -3.08 1.39 17.38
C VAL A 38 -2.38 2.63 16.83
N SER A 39 -1.58 3.28 17.64
CA SER A 39 -0.76 4.40 17.20
C SER A 39 0.67 4.23 17.66
N PHE A 40 1.61 4.78 16.90
CA PHE A 40 3.01 4.85 17.29
C PHE A 40 3.58 6.23 16.98
N ALA A 41 4.68 6.57 17.64
CA ALA A 41 5.45 7.77 17.40
C ALA A 41 6.92 7.40 17.19
N LYS A 42 7.73 8.32 16.70
CA LYS A 42 9.18 8.07 16.49
C LYS A 42 9.91 7.58 17.75
N ARG A 43 9.49 8.02 18.94
CA ARG A 43 10.05 7.58 20.22
C ARG A 43 9.81 6.09 20.55
N ASP A 44 8.84 5.45 19.90
CA ASP A 44 8.47 4.05 20.15
C ASP A 44 9.35 3.08 19.36
N ILE A 45 10.15 3.61 18.41
CA ILE A 45 11.06 2.84 17.58
C ILE A 45 12.28 2.44 18.41
N LYS A 46 12.40 1.14 18.70
CA LYS A 46 13.47 0.60 19.55
C LYS A 46 14.76 0.31 18.78
N SER A 47 14.67 0.10 17.48
CA SER A 47 15.79 -0.27 16.62
C SER A 47 15.68 0.41 15.27
N THR A 48 16.83 0.90 14.77
CA THR A 48 16.95 1.44 13.41
C THR A 48 18.16 0.79 12.75
N ARG A 49 17.96 0.21 11.56
CA ARG A 49 19.04 -0.36 10.74
C ARG A 49 19.25 0.46 9.50
N GLN A 50 20.52 0.78 9.20
CA GLN A 50 20.94 1.39 7.95
C GLN A 50 21.17 0.30 6.92
N LEU A 51 20.49 0.37 5.76
CA LEU A 51 20.65 -0.57 4.66
C LEU A 51 21.37 0.11 3.50
N LYS A 52 22.39 -0.56 2.97
CA LYS A 52 23.10 -0.13 1.77
C LYS A 52 22.51 -0.78 0.53
N GLY A 53 22.17 0.07 -0.44
CA GLY A 53 21.61 -0.34 -1.70
C GLY A 53 22.66 -0.60 -2.77
N GLU A 54 22.32 -1.49 -3.71
CA GLU A 54 23.07 -1.78 -4.91
C GLU A 54 22.13 -1.71 -6.12
N LEU A 55 22.50 -0.97 -7.17
CA LEU A 55 21.71 -0.86 -8.40
C LEU A 55 21.82 -2.16 -9.21
N LEU A 56 20.72 -2.58 -9.85
CA LEU A 56 20.71 -3.73 -10.74
C LEU A 56 21.16 -3.41 -12.18
N GLU A 57 21.45 -2.13 -12.49
CA GLU A 57 21.91 -1.65 -13.81
C GLU A 57 20.91 -1.95 -14.93
N LEU A 58 19.64 -1.71 -14.70
CA LEU A 58 18.54 -1.98 -15.64
C LEU A 58 18.11 -0.76 -16.47
N THR A 59 18.84 0.34 -16.42
CA THR A 59 18.50 1.62 -17.07
C THR A 59 18.28 1.51 -18.59
N ASN A 60 18.92 0.56 -19.26
CA ASN A 60 18.73 0.29 -20.69
C ASN A 60 17.39 -0.37 -21.02
N TYR A 61 16.69 -0.92 -20.05
CA TYR A 61 15.43 -1.65 -20.23
C TYR A 61 14.23 -0.90 -19.65
N LEU A 62 14.44 -0.12 -18.60
CA LEU A 62 13.38 0.57 -17.86
C LEU A 62 13.27 2.03 -18.32
N SER A 63 12.05 2.54 -18.39
CA SER A 63 11.75 3.94 -18.71
C SER A 63 11.06 4.65 -17.54
N PHE A 64 9.95 4.11 -17.05
CA PHE A 64 9.24 4.63 -15.89
C PHE A 64 8.61 3.49 -15.07
N PRO A 65 9.41 2.73 -14.34
CA PRO A 65 8.92 1.63 -13.53
C PRO A 65 8.00 2.13 -12.41
N ARG A 66 6.93 1.37 -12.10
CA ARG A 66 5.89 1.79 -11.16
C ARG A 66 5.70 0.86 -10.00
N THR A 67 5.52 -0.42 -10.23
CA THR A 67 5.33 -1.41 -9.18
C THR A 67 6.09 -2.68 -9.52
N LEU A 68 6.37 -3.47 -8.48
CA LEU A 68 7.15 -4.69 -8.62
C LEU A 68 6.66 -5.75 -7.63
N VAL A 69 6.90 -7.01 -7.98
CA VAL A 69 6.64 -8.17 -7.13
C VAL A 69 7.69 -9.25 -7.39
N VAL A 70 8.04 -9.98 -6.36
CA VAL A 70 8.87 -11.19 -6.47
C VAL A 70 7.98 -12.43 -6.50
N ASN A 71 8.21 -13.31 -7.46
CA ASN A 71 7.57 -14.62 -7.55
C ASN A 71 8.62 -15.68 -7.93
N ASN A 72 8.88 -16.65 -7.05
CA ASN A 72 9.79 -17.78 -7.28
C ASN A 72 11.16 -17.37 -7.85
N GLY A 73 11.85 -16.43 -7.20
CA GLY A 73 13.18 -15.97 -7.63
C GLY A 73 13.17 -15.12 -8.91
N THR A 74 11.99 -14.67 -9.33
CA THR A 74 11.82 -13.78 -10.49
C THR A 74 11.26 -12.46 -10.01
N LEU A 75 11.89 -11.35 -10.41
CA LEU A 75 11.37 -10.01 -10.20
C LEU A 75 10.57 -9.58 -11.43
N ILE A 76 9.34 -9.18 -11.21
CA ILE A 76 8.39 -8.71 -12.20
C ILE A 76 8.18 -7.22 -11.95
N ILE A 77 8.40 -6.40 -12.96
CA ILE A 77 8.32 -4.93 -12.87
C ILE A 77 7.33 -4.41 -13.91
N THR A 78 6.43 -3.53 -13.52
CA THR A 78 5.60 -2.80 -14.48
C THR A 78 6.24 -1.47 -14.84
N ASP A 79 6.15 -1.10 -16.13
CA ASP A 79 6.70 0.15 -16.68
C ASP A 79 5.66 0.81 -17.60
N ILE A 80 5.30 2.06 -17.34
CA ILE A 80 4.19 2.72 -18.04
C ILE A 80 4.57 3.45 -19.31
N ASN A 81 5.85 3.77 -19.51
CA ASN A 81 6.33 4.54 -20.67
C ASN A 81 6.99 3.67 -21.73
N ASN A 82 6.94 2.35 -21.60
CA ASN A 82 7.57 1.43 -22.51
C ASN A 82 6.56 0.77 -23.46
N ASN A 83 6.98 0.30 -24.63
CA ASN A 83 6.13 -0.45 -25.56
C ASN A 83 5.81 -1.86 -25.05
N ALA A 84 6.71 -2.43 -24.25
CA ALA A 84 6.45 -3.62 -23.45
C ALA A 84 6.38 -3.16 -21.99
N MET A 85 5.22 -3.33 -21.38
CA MET A 85 4.90 -2.68 -20.12
C MET A 85 5.30 -3.51 -18.88
N ILE A 86 5.91 -4.66 -19.08
CA ILE A 86 6.29 -5.58 -18.01
C ILE A 86 7.67 -6.14 -18.29
N HIS A 87 8.56 -6.11 -17.29
CA HIS A 87 9.93 -6.58 -17.39
C HIS A 87 10.16 -7.73 -16.40
N ILE A 88 10.90 -8.74 -16.82
CA ILE A 88 11.17 -9.97 -16.08
C ILE A 88 12.67 -10.10 -15.85
N ILE A 89 13.07 -10.21 -14.59
CA ILE A 89 14.47 -10.31 -14.15
C ILE A 89 14.63 -11.59 -13.33
N ASP A 90 15.68 -12.36 -13.62
CA ASP A 90 16.12 -13.49 -12.80
C ASP A 90 16.92 -12.97 -11.60
N LEU A 91 16.41 -13.18 -10.38
CA LEU A 91 17.06 -12.71 -9.16
C LEU A 91 18.28 -13.54 -8.75
N LYS A 92 18.43 -14.77 -9.27
CA LYS A 92 19.60 -15.60 -9.01
C LYS A 92 20.84 -15.06 -9.72
N THR A 93 20.66 -14.55 -10.93
CA THR A 93 21.74 -14.04 -11.79
C THR A 93 21.76 -12.52 -11.90
N ASN A 94 20.70 -11.82 -11.42
CA ASN A 94 20.40 -10.42 -11.63
C ASN A 94 20.32 -10.04 -13.13
N GLN A 95 19.97 -10.98 -13.99
CA GLN A 95 19.91 -10.76 -15.43
C GLN A 95 18.50 -10.43 -15.89
N TYR A 96 18.43 -9.44 -16.80
CA TYR A 96 17.22 -9.18 -17.57
C TYR A 96 16.91 -10.36 -18.48
N LEU A 97 15.72 -10.94 -18.35
CA LEU A 97 15.30 -12.08 -19.16
C LEU A 97 14.51 -11.65 -20.41
N LYS A 98 13.44 -10.90 -20.21
CA LYS A 98 12.52 -10.53 -21.28
C LYS A 98 11.54 -9.43 -20.86
N SER A 99 10.78 -8.93 -21.84
CA SER A 99 9.63 -8.05 -21.64
C SER A 99 8.33 -8.70 -22.13
N LEU A 100 7.23 -8.40 -21.42
CA LEU A 100 5.87 -8.85 -21.70
C LEU A 100 4.91 -7.64 -21.73
N GLY A 101 3.63 -7.87 -21.99
CA GLY A 101 2.62 -6.83 -21.94
C GLY A 101 2.71 -5.85 -23.10
N LYS A 102 2.44 -6.31 -24.31
CA LYS A 102 2.35 -5.47 -25.51
C LYS A 102 1.32 -4.35 -25.28
N LYS A 103 1.75 -3.10 -25.48
CA LYS A 103 0.92 -1.93 -25.28
C LYS A 103 -0.12 -1.80 -26.38
N GLY A 104 -1.40 -1.70 -26.01
CA GLY A 104 -2.50 -1.50 -26.95
C GLY A 104 -3.87 -1.79 -26.39
N TYR A 105 -4.89 -1.62 -27.23
CA TYR A 105 -6.30 -1.85 -26.91
C TYR A 105 -6.85 -3.16 -27.48
N GLY A 106 -6.05 -3.90 -28.22
CA GLY A 106 -6.43 -5.15 -28.85
C GLY A 106 -6.66 -6.31 -27.87
N PRO A 107 -7.11 -7.45 -28.37
CA PRO A 107 -7.17 -8.67 -27.56
C PRO A 107 -5.79 -9.03 -27.03
N ASN A 108 -5.72 -9.40 -25.76
CA ASN A 108 -4.49 -9.77 -25.04
C ASN A 108 -3.42 -8.66 -24.93
N GLU A 109 -3.69 -7.45 -25.40
CA GLU A 109 -2.85 -6.27 -25.17
C GLU A 109 -3.25 -5.59 -23.85
N VAL A 110 -2.36 -4.73 -23.32
CA VAL A 110 -2.56 -3.96 -22.09
C VAL A 110 -2.22 -2.50 -22.31
N MET A 111 -2.98 -1.59 -21.71
CA MET A 111 -2.78 -0.15 -21.91
C MET A 111 -2.28 0.56 -20.66
N SER A 112 -2.69 0.12 -19.48
CA SER A 112 -2.34 0.74 -18.20
C SER A 112 -2.18 -0.32 -17.11
N VAL A 113 -0.96 -0.77 -16.87
CA VAL A 113 -0.63 -1.81 -15.88
C VAL A 113 0.12 -1.29 -14.66
N GLY A 114 0.35 0.03 -14.58
CA GLY A 114 1.25 0.64 -13.60
C GLY A 114 0.78 0.61 -12.15
N HIS A 115 -0.47 0.22 -11.88
CA HIS A 115 -1.07 0.37 -10.56
C HIS A 115 -1.43 -0.94 -9.85
N SER A 116 -1.49 -2.05 -10.56
CA SER A 116 -1.88 -3.32 -9.94
C SER A 116 -1.13 -4.48 -10.57
N LEU A 117 -0.27 -5.06 -9.77
CA LEU A 117 0.46 -6.29 -10.06
C LEU A 117 0.13 -7.25 -8.91
N SER A 118 -0.48 -8.38 -9.22
CA SER A 118 -1.02 -9.30 -8.23
C SER A 118 -0.63 -10.74 -8.52
N LEU A 119 -0.20 -11.45 -7.48
CA LEU A 119 -0.04 -12.89 -7.51
C LEU A 119 -1.36 -13.53 -7.05
N LYS A 120 -1.83 -14.52 -7.80
CA LYS A 120 -2.99 -15.30 -7.39
C LYS A 120 -2.52 -16.49 -6.56
N PRO A 121 -3.05 -16.71 -5.34
CA PRO A 121 -2.68 -17.85 -4.54
C PRO A 121 -2.81 -19.17 -5.29
N GLY A 122 -1.77 -19.99 -5.25
CA GLY A 122 -1.72 -21.27 -5.98
C GLY A 122 -1.23 -21.21 -7.43
N GLU A 123 -1.09 -20.02 -8.04
CA GLU A 123 -0.44 -19.85 -9.34
C GLU A 123 1.06 -19.61 -9.18
N ILE A 124 1.87 -20.63 -9.55
CA ILE A 124 3.30 -20.62 -9.23
C ILE A 124 4.13 -19.78 -10.20
N ASN A 125 3.80 -19.80 -11.49
CA ASN A 125 4.65 -19.23 -12.57
C ASN A 125 4.01 -18.06 -13.29
N GLY A 126 3.00 -17.45 -12.69
CA GLY A 126 2.24 -16.41 -13.34
C GLY A 126 1.98 -15.23 -12.42
N PHE A 127 1.50 -14.19 -13.03
CA PHE A 127 1.03 -13.00 -12.34
C PHE A 127 -0.12 -12.36 -13.14
N TRP A 128 -0.88 -11.53 -12.45
CA TRP A 128 -1.98 -10.76 -13.01
C TRP A 128 -1.69 -9.27 -12.96
N THR A 129 -2.10 -8.56 -13.99
CA THR A 129 -2.15 -7.11 -14.01
C THR A 129 -3.60 -6.64 -14.17
N TYR A 130 -3.91 -5.52 -13.56
CA TYR A 130 -5.18 -4.83 -13.77
C TYR A 130 -4.95 -3.60 -14.64
N ASP A 131 -5.70 -3.51 -15.74
CA ASP A 131 -5.76 -2.36 -16.62
C ASP A 131 -7.02 -1.54 -16.29
N MET A 132 -6.83 -0.43 -15.59
CA MET A 132 -7.91 0.45 -15.18
C MET A 132 -8.61 1.13 -16.37
N THR A 133 -7.89 1.37 -17.47
CA THR A 133 -8.44 2.03 -18.66
C THR A 133 -9.41 1.13 -19.40
N GLN A 134 -9.16 -0.17 -19.39
CA GLN A 134 -9.96 -1.18 -20.06
C GLN A 134 -10.87 -1.99 -19.10
N LEU A 135 -10.78 -1.72 -17.79
CA LEU A 135 -11.41 -2.50 -16.71
C LEU A 135 -11.16 -4.01 -16.89
N ARG A 136 -9.88 -4.37 -17.06
CA ARG A 136 -9.49 -5.70 -17.51
C ARG A 136 -8.40 -6.29 -16.64
N MET A 137 -8.55 -7.56 -16.25
CA MET A 137 -7.48 -8.38 -15.67
C MET A 137 -6.78 -9.17 -16.76
N SER A 138 -5.46 -9.22 -16.72
CA SER A 138 -4.60 -9.91 -17.70
C SER A 138 -3.61 -10.81 -16.99
N PHE A 139 -3.55 -12.07 -17.40
CA PHE A 139 -2.64 -13.08 -16.88
C PHE A 139 -1.44 -13.31 -17.81
N PHE A 140 -0.27 -13.37 -17.22
CA PHE A 140 0.99 -13.67 -17.88
C PHE A 140 1.70 -14.83 -17.16
N ASP A 141 2.10 -15.85 -17.94
CA ASP A 141 2.98 -16.93 -17.47
C ASP A 141 4.39 -16.67 -18.04
N TYR A 142 5.29 -16.17 -17.20
CA TYR A 142 6.63 -15.80 -17.64
C TYR A 142 7.52 -16.99 -17.97
N THR A 143 7.14 -18.23 -17.67
CA THR A 143 7.91 -19.43 -18.03
C THR A 143 7.62 -19.90 -19.44
N LYS A 144 6.44 -19.59 -20.00
CA LYS A 144 5.97 -20.10 -21.30
C LYS A 144 6.08 -19.11 -22.44
N GLN A 145 6.26 -17.83 -22.13
CA GLN A 145 6.16 -16.75 -23.12
C GLN A 145 7.52 -16.24 -23.57
N ASP A 146 8.28 -17.03 -24.32
CA ASP A 146 9.57 -16.58 -24.86
C ASP A 146 9.44 -15.68 -26.08
N THR A 147 8.35 -15.83 -26.85
CA THR A 147 8.11 -15.08 -28.08
C THR A 147 6.85 -14.22 -28.07
N ILE A 148 5.90 -14.52 -27.18
CA ILE A 148 4.58 -13.87 -27.16
C ILE A 148 4.58 -12.82 -26.03
N LYS A 149 4.48 -11.55 -26.38
CA LYS A 149 4.40 -10.42 -25.43
C LYS A 149 2.97 -10.17 -24.91
N GLU A 150 1.98 -10.86 -25.42
CA GLU A 150 0.56 -10.67 -25.14
C GLU A 150 0.12 -11.49 -23.90
N ALA A 151 -0.97 -11.07 -23.27
CA ALA A 151 -1.54 -11.81 -22.14
C ALA A 151 -2.08 -13.18 -22.59
N MET A 152 -1.91 -14.21 -21.77
CA MET A 152 -2.41 -15.55 -22.04
C MET A 152 -3.92 -15.70 -21.76
N LYS A 153 -4.42 -14.95 -20.79
CA LYS A 153 -5.83 -14.93 -20.41
C LYS A 153 -6.21 -13.52 -20.05
N GLN A 154 -7.43 -13.14 -20.40
CA GLN A 154 -8.01 -11.87 -20.00
C GLN A 154 -9.48 -12.05 -19.65
N PHE A 155 -9.96 -11.25 -18.71
CA PHE A 155 -11.38 -11.02 -18.49
C PHE A 155 -11.64 -9.55 -18.19
N VAL A 156 -12.84 -9.08 -18.55
CA VAL A 156 -13.25 -7.68 -18.43
C VAL A 156 -14.37 -7.60 -17.40
N PHE A 157 -14.28 -6.64 -16.51
CA PHE A 157 -15.38 -6.31 -15.61
C PHE A 157 -16.53 -5.67 -16.40
N ARG A 158 -17.69 -6.28 -16.36
CA ARG A 158 -18.85 -5.90 -17.21
C ARG A 158 -20.01 -5.33 -16.43
N THR A 159 -19.98 -5.47 -15.11
CA THR A 159 -21.02 -4.92 -14.25
C THR A 159 -20.75 -3.44 -14.00
N GLY A 160 -21.78 -2.61 -13.97
CA GLY A 160 -21.66 -1.21 -13.56
C GLY A 160 -21.33 -1.01 -12.07
N GLU A 161 -21.23 -2.11 -11.32
CA GLU A 161 -20.91 -2.12 -9.89
C GLU A 161 -19.39 -2.02 -9.62
N PHE A 162 -18.57 -2.39 -10.62
CA PHE A 162 -17.12 -2.36 -10.44
C PHE A 162 -16.58 -0.92 -10.41
N LYS A 163 -15.95 -0.54 -9.29
CA LYS A 163 -15.55 0.84 -8.97
C LYS A 163 -14.18 0.95 -8.31
N SER A 164 -13.20 0.16 -8.71
CA SER A 164 -11.92 0.13 -8.02
C SER A 164 -10.75 0.57 -8.89
N PHE A 165 -9.87 1.41 -8.30
CA PHE A 165 -8.60 1.79 -8.93
C PHE A 165 -7.56 0.68 -8.90
N ARG A 166 -7.60 -0.14 -7.86
CA ARG A 166 -6.65 -1.22 -7.61
C ARG A 166 -7.38 -2.45 -7.21
N VAL A 167 -6.89 -3.58 -7.69
CA VAL A 167 -7.44 -4.88 -7.33
C VAL A 167 -6.32 -5.88 -7.09
N THR A 168 -6.56 -6.81 -6.19
CA THR A 168 -5.65 -7.93 -5.91
C THR A 168 -6.46 -9.21 -5.71
N TRP A 169 -5.87 -10.37 -6.01
CA TRP A 169 -6.51 -11.66 -5.80
C TRP A 169 -6.62 -12.01 -4.32
N THR A 170 -7.74 -12.63 -3.96
CA THR A 170 -7.92 -13.32 -2.66
C THR A 170 -7.71 -14.82 -2.82
N ASN A 171 -7.59 -15.54 -1.70
CA ASN A 171 -7.55 -17.00 -1.68
C ASN A 171 -8.90 -17.67 -1.99
N ARG A 172 -9.97 -16.89 -2.10
CA ARG A 172 -11.34 -17.35 -2.42
C ARG A 172 -11.63 -17.32 -3.92
N ASN A 173 -10.64 -17.10 -4.77
CA ASN A 173 -10.79 -16.83 -6.21
C ASN A 173 -11.65 -15.60 -6.53
N THR A 174 -11.70 -14.64 -5.64
CA THR A 174 -12.33 -13.33 -5.78
C THR A 174 -11.28 -12.25 -5.88
N LEU A 175 -11.69 -11.01 -6.09
CA LEU A 175 -10.83 -9.84 -6.20
C LEU A 175 -11.19 -8.85 -5.11
N LEU A 176 -10.18 -8.37 -4.39
CA LEU A 176 -10.34 -7.29 -3.42
C LEU A 176 -9.94 -5.98 -4.08
N GLY A 177 -10.84 -5.00 -4.09
CA GLY A 177 -10.65 -3.71 -4.75
C GLY A 177 -10.70 -2.53 -3.79
N LEU A 178 -9.90 -1.49 -4.12
CA LEU A 178 -9.91 -0.18 -3.46
C LEU A 178 -10.84 0.76 -4.26
N PRO A 179 -12.03 1.11 -3.76
CA PRO A 179 -12.99 1.94 -4.47
C PRO A 179 -12.51 3.39 -4.61
N TYR A 180 -13.03 4.11 -5.61
CA TYR A 180 -12.67 5.50 -5.91
C TYR A 180 -13.79 6.51 -5.71
N ASP A 181 -15.04 6.07 -5.60
CA ASP A 181 -16.22 6.94 -5.62
C ASP A 181 -17.01 6.98 -4.30
N GLY A 182 -16.46 6.38 -3.25
CA GLY A 182 -17.08 6.32 -1.93
C GLY A 182 -17.63 4.93 -1.60
N GLY A 183 -18.41 4.85 -0.52
CA GLY A 183 -18.90 3.61 0.01
C GLY A 183 -17.94 2.97 1.03
N PRO A 184 -17.71 1.66 0.97
CA PRO A 184 -16.86 0.94 1.90
C PRO A 184 -15.36 1.24 1.68
N ARG A 185 -14.53 0.81 2.62
CA ARG A 185 -13.06 0.93 2.49
C ARG A 185 -12.50 0.01 1.42
N LEU A 186 -13.01 -1.22 1.34
CA LEU A 186 -12.67 -2.19 0.30
C LEU A 186 -13.94 -2.90 -0.18
N ILE A 187 -13.88 -3.42 -1.40
CA ILE A 187 -14.97 -4.20 -2.01
C ILE A 187 -14.41 -5.53 -2.52
N GLU A 188 -15.06 -6.62 -2.16
CA GLU A 188 -14.78 -7.93 -2.72
C GLU A 188 -15.71 -8.17 -3.94
N TYR A 189 -15.11 -8.53 -5.08
CA TYR A 189 -15.79 -8.77 -6.35
C TYR A 189 -15.57 -10.20 -6.84
N ASP A 190 -16.52 -10.69 -7.61
CA ASP A 190 -16.27 -11.84 -8.47
C ASP A 190 -15.47 -11.42 -9.74
N THR A 191 -15.14 -12.39 -10.60
CA THR A 191 -14.39 -12.13 -11.83
C THR A 191 -15.20 -11.42 -12.92
N THR A 192 -16.51 -11.25 -12.75
CA THR A 192 -17.36 -10.44 -13.64
C THR A 192 -17.40 -8.97 -13.20
N GLY A 193 -16.97 -8.67 -11.98
CA GLY A 193 -17.03 -7.36 -11.34
C GLY A 193 -18.29 -7.14 -10.52
N ALA A 194 -19.09 -8.18 -10.26
CA ALA A 194 -20.22 -8.08 -9.33
C ALA A 194 -19.72 -8.01 -7.88
N VAL A 195 -20.35 -7.16 -7.09
CA VAL A 195 -20.05 -6.99 -5.66
C VAL A 195 -20.49 -8.23 -4.89
N LEU A 196 -19.57 -8.83 -4.16
CA LEU A 196 -19.83 -9.96 -3.26
C LEU A 196 -19.89 -9.52 -1.80
N ASN A 197 -19.02 -8.58 -1.41
CA ASN A 197 -18.95 -8.10 -0.04
C ASN A 197 -18.38 -6.68 0.01
N GLU A 198 -18.83 -5.89 0.97
CA GLU A 198 -18.33 -4.56 1.30
C GLU A 198 -17.65 -4.61 2.67
N ILE A 199 -16.44 -4.04 2.79
CA ILE A 199 -15.59 -4.19 3.96
C ILE A 199 -15.27 -2.82 4.54
N GLY A 200 -15.71 -2.61 5.77
CA GLY A 200 -15.46 -1.41 6.56
C GLY A 200 -16.11 -0.15 5.96
N ASP A 201 -16.24 0.86 6.77
CA ASP A 201 -16.73 2.18 6.37
C ASP A 201 -15.77 3.29 6.84
N TYR A 202 -16.09 4.53 6.53
CA TYR A 202 -15.31 5.70 6.94
C TYR A 202 -15.93 6.47 8.11
N LYS A 203 -16.95 5.93 8.80
CA LYS A 203 -17.56 6.59 9.95
C LYS A 203 -16.56 6.76 11.09
N GLY A 204 -16.51 7.95 11.66
CA GLY A 204 -15.61 8.27 12.76
C GLY A 204 -14.12 8.20 12.43
N VAL A 205 -13.77 8.13 11.14
CA VAL A 205 -12.38 8.13 10.69
C VAL A 205 -11.84 9.58 10.65
N LEU A 206 -12.68 10.50 10.22
CA LEU A 206 -12.51 11.95 10.26
C LEU A 206 -13.86 12.60 10.66
N ASP A 207 -13.98 13.91 10.51
CA ASP A 207 -15.24 14.63 10.72
C ASP A 207 -16.32 14.10 9.75
N ASP A 208 -17.47 13.71 10.29
CA ASP A 208 -18.61 13.13 9.53
C ASP A 208 -19.24 14.09 8.51
N LYS A 209 -18.78 15.35 8.46
CA LYS A 209 -19.21 16.33 7.44
C LYS A 209 -18.74 15.98 6.02
N TYR A 210 -17.64 15.20 5.88
CA TYR A 210 -17.08 14.86 4.57
C TYR A 210 -17.86 13.74 3.91
N ARG A 211 -18.04 13.86 2.58
CA ARG A 211 -18.72 12.82 1.80
C ARG A 211 -17.83 11.60 1.61
N SER A 212 -18.43 10.43 1.51
CA SER A 212 -17.72 9.16 1.32
C SER A 212 -16.83 9.14 0.07
N GLY A 213 -17.23 9.82 -1.02
CA GLY A 213 -16.41 9.95 -2.23
C GLY A 213 -15.10 10.73 -2.00
N THR A 214 -15.14 11.82 -1.24
CA THR A 214 -13.94 12.55 -0.83
C THR A 214 -13.05 11.70 0.06
N LEU A 215 -13.65 10.97 1.02
CA LEU A 215 -12.88 10.08 1.91
C LEU A 215 -12.24 8.93 1.14
N ALA A 216 -12.94 8.29 0.20
CA ALA A 216 -12.35 7.26 -0.65
C ALA A 216 -11.15 7.77 -1.46
N GLN A 217 -11.22 8.99 -1.98
CA GLN A 217 -10.10 9.63 -2.68
C GLN A 217 -8.95 10.00 -1.73
N LEU A 218 -9.26 10.47 -0.52
CA LEU A 218 -8.26 10.79 0.51
C LEU A 218 -7.49 9.54 0.96
N PHE A 219 -8.19 8.41 1.10
CA PHE A 219 -7.59 7.14 1.47
C PHE A 219 -7.05 6.34 0.28
N GLN A 220 -6.85 6.98 -0.87
CA GLN A 220 -6.15 6.33 -1.98
C GLN A 220 -4.74 5.90 -1.59
N GLY A 221 -4.31 4.79 -2.19
CA GLY A 221 -3.01 4.24 -1.87
C GLY A 221 -2.74 2.90 -2.56
N VAL A 222 -2.02 2.03 -1.89
CA VAL A 222 -1.66 0.71 -2.40
C VAL A 222 -2.32 -0.37 -1.54
N VAL A 223 -2.90 -1.37 -2.19
CA VAL A 223 -3.41 -2.59 -1.54
C VAL A 223 -2.60 -3.78 -2.01
N ARG A 224 -2.05 -4.54 -1.07
CA ARG A 224 -1.28 -5.77 -1.36
C ARG A 224 -1.74 -6.92 -0.50
N ALA A 225 -1.84 -8.10 -1.11
CA ALA A 225 -2.13 -9.34 -0.40
C ALA A 225 -0.85 -9.92 0.24
N ASN A 226 -1.00 -10.64 1.34
CA ASN A 226 0.03 -11.55 1.81
C ASN A 226 0.14 -12.78 0.85
N PRO A 227 1.19 -13.62 0.97
CA PRO A 227 1.37 -14.78 0.09
C PRO A 227 0.21 -15.78 0.10
N LYS A 228 -0.59 -15.83 1.18
CA LYS A 228 -1.79 -16.69 1.27
C LYS A 228 -3.03 -16.09 0.63
N GLY A 229 -3.09 -14.78 0.42
CA GLY A 229 -4.26 -14.07 -0.09
C GLY A 229 -5.44 -14.01 0.87
N ASP A 230 -5.19 -14.10 2.17
CA ASP A 230 -6.21 -14.01 3.24
C ASP A 230 -6.10 -12.73 4.07
N LYS A 231 -4.95 -12.06 4.04
CA LYS A 231 -4.71 -10.77 4.68
C LYS A 231 -4.21 -9.74 3.66
N PHE A 232 -4.59 -8.49 3.86
CA PHE A 232 -4.31 -7.42 2.92
C PHE A 232 -3.84 -6.18 3.67
N ILE A 233 -2.75 -5.59 3.20
CA ILE A 233 -2.26 -4.31 3.71
C ILE A 233 -2.65 -3.19 2.75
N HIS A 234 -3.23 -2.14 3.28
CA HIS A 234 -3.50 -0.88 2.58
C HIS A 234 -2.66 0.22 3.19
N SER A 235 -1.87 0.89 2.37
CA SER A 235 -1.11 2.09 2.70
C SER A 235 -1.76 3.31 2.07
N SER A 236 -1.98 4.38 2.84
CA SER A 236 -2.56 5.62 2.35
C SER A 236 -1.49 6.67 2.06
N ILE A 237 -1.60 7.32 0.88
CA ILE A 237 -0.62 8.35 0.47
C ILE A 237 -0.80 9.66 1.25
N TYR A 238 -2.05 10.05 1.53
CA TYR A 238 -2.35 11.34 2.14
C TYR A 238 -2.62 11.27 3.64
N VAL A 239 -2.86 10.06 4.16
CA VAL A 239 -3.20 9.84 5.57
C VAL A 239 -2.10 9.02 6.23
N ASP A 240 -1.68 9.45 7.41
CA ASP A 240 -0.64 8.80 8.24
C ASP A 240 -1.15 7.47 8.80
N ARG A 241 -1.47 6.51 7.89
CA ARG A 241 -2.16 5.28 8.25
C ARG A 241 -1.81 4.09 7.35
N LEU A 242 -1.66 2.94 8.00
CA LEU A 242 -1.67 1.60 7.41
C LEU A 242 -2.88 0.84 7.93
N ASN A 243 -3.58 0.08 7.09
CA ASN A 243 -4.69 -0.77 7.50
C ASN A 243 -4.41 -2.22 7.10
N LEU A 244 -4.41 -3.13 8.07
CA LEU A 244 -4.37 -4.56 7.82
C LEU A 244 -5.79 -5.13 7.88
N TYR A 245 -6.24 -5.75 6.80
CA TYR A 245 -7.53 -6.43 6.69
C TYR A 245 -7.33 -7.93 6.77
N ASP A 246 -8.04 -8.59 7.66
CA ASP A 246 -8.12 -10.05 7.76
C ASP A 246 -9.51 -10.51 7.32
N LEU A 247 -9.60 -11.11 6.11
CA LEU A 247 -10.88 -11.54 5.56
C LEU A 247 -11.44 -12.81 6.24
N ASN A 248 -10.60 -13.57 6.93
CA ASN A 248 -11.07 -14.76 7.61
C ASN A 248 -11.73 -14.45 8.96
N GLU A 249 -11.23 -13.42 9.63
CA GLU A 249 -11.70 -13.01 10.95
C GLU A 249 -12.60 -11.77 10.92
N ASP A 250 -12.81 -11.22 9.72
CA ASP A 250 -13.57 -9.99 9.49
C ASP A 250 -13.10 -8.83 10.39
N ARG A 251 -11.76 -8.58 10.33
CA ARG A 251 -11.09 -7.63 11.21
C ARG A 251 -10.26 -6.62 10.44
N ILE A 252 -10.22 -5.40 10.96
CA ILE A 252 -9.35 -4.32 10.47
C ILE A 252 -8.47 -3.84 11.61
N LEU A 253 -7.14 -3.91 11.42
CA LEU A 253 -6.18 -3.25 12.29
C LEU A 253 -5.75 -1.93 11.64
N GLU A 254 -6.03 -0.80 12.29
CA GLU A 254 -5.54 0.52 11.89
C GLU A 254 -4.26 0.85 12.66
N ILE A 255 -3.19 1.18 11.94
CA ILE A 255 -1.91 1.63 12.50
C ILE A 255 -1.73 3.09 12.08
N THR A 256 -1.74 4.02 13.03
CA THR A 256 -1.57 5.46 12.80
C THR A 256 -0.20 5.90 13.29
N GLY A 257 0.49 6.72 12.52
CA GLY A 257 1.80 7.26 12.87
C GLY A 257 2.83 7.15 11.73
N PRO A 258 3.99 7.74 11.93
CA PRO A 258 4.55 8.28 13.19
C PRO A 258 4.24 9.75 13.46
N LEU A 259 3.63 10.50 12.54
CA LEU A 259 3.37 11.93 12.71
C LEU A 259 2.13 12.18 13.55
N ASN A 260 1.13 11.32 13.44
CA ASN A 260 -0.17 11.43 14.12
C ASN A 260 -0.83 12.80 13.87
N ILE A 261 -0.83 13.23 12.60
CA ILE A 261 -1.43 14.49 12.15
C ILE A 261 -2.61 14.22 11.24
N ASP A 262 -3.60 15.10 11.29
CA ASP A 262 -4.72 15.06 10.37
C ASP A 262 -4.28 15.42 8.95
N PRO A 263 -4.90 14.81 7.92
CA PRO A 263 -4.61 15.16 6.53
C PRO A 263 -5.11 16.57 6.20
N ILE A 264 -4.32 17.29 5.39
CA ILE A 264 -4.66 18.64 4.92
C ILE A 264 -5.26 18.53 3.53
N PHE A 265 -6.55 18.83 3.40
CA PHE A 265 -7.30 18.71 2.15
C PHE A 265 -8.54 19.61 2.14
N GLU A 266 -9.12 19.79 0.96
CA GLU A 266 -10.39 20.44 0.74
C GLU A 266 -11.37 19.51 0.04
N GLU A 267 -12.66 19.64 0.34
CA GLU A 267 -13.71 18.98 -0.40
C GLU A 267 -14.34 19.94 -1.39
N HIS A 268 -14.30 19.60 -2.68
CA HIS A 268 -15.00 20.35 -3.72
C HIS A 268 -16.24 19.57 -4.16
N ILE A 269 -17.36 20.27 -4.28
CA ILE A 269 -18.63 19.68 -4.75
C ILE A 269 -18.94 20.24 -6.14
N ILE A 270 -18.92 19.36 -7.14
CA ILE A 270 -19.20 19.68 -8.54
C ILE A 270 -20.34 18.80 -9.02
N GLN A 271 -21.49 19.41 -9.36
CA GLN A 271 -22.68 18.68 -9.87
C GLN A 271 -23.09 17.48 -8.98
N ASN A 272 -23.13 17.68 -7.66
CA ASN A 272 -23.39 16.65 -6.64
C ASN A 272 -22.32 15.57 -6.44
N ASN A 273 -21.24 15.55 -7.20
CA ASN A 273 -20.09 14.69 -6.95
C ASN A 273 -19.09 15.42 -6.04
N SER A 274 -18.54 14.69 -5.09
CA SER A 274 -17.45 15.21 -4.26
C SER A 274 -16.10 14.88 -4.88
N THR A 275 -15.16 15.83 -4.81
CA THR A 275 -13.80 15.67 -5.32
C THR A 275 -12.82 16.18 -4.27
N LEU A 276 -11.74 15.45 -4.09
CA LEU A 276 -10.64 15.79 -3.21
C LEU A 276 -9.76 16.89 -3.83
N GLY A 277 -9.56 17.99 -3.10
CA GLY A 277 -8.53 18.98 -3.38
C GLY A 277 -7.35 18.80 -2.42
N ILE A 278 -6.14 18.65 -2.94
CA ILE A 278 -4.91 18.57 -2.13
C ILE A 278 -4.07 19.83 -2.37
N ASN A 279 -3.85 20.60 -1.31
CA ASN A 279 -2.87 21.68 -1.34
C ASN A 279 -1.46 21.06 -1.20
N THR A 280 -0.76 20.91 -2.32
CA THR A 280 0.56 20.25 -2.38
C THR A 280 1.67 21.03 -1.66
N GLU A 281 1.46 22.30 -1.32
CA GLU A 281 2.44 23.08 -0.53
C GLU A 281 2.34 22.77 0.97
N GLU A 282 1.17 22.38 1.44
CA GLU A 282 0.89 22.14 2.86
C GLU A 282 0.76 20.67 3.21
N ALA A 283 0.16 19.87 2.32
CA ALA A 283 -0.09 18.46 2.53
C ALA A 283 1.20 17.64 2.59
N TYR A 284 1.14 16.56 3.35
CA TYR A 284 2.23 15.60 3.50
C TYR A 284 1.95 14.37 2.66
N GLN A 285 3.01 13.79 2.12
CA GLN A 285 3.00 12.42 1.62
C GLN A 285 3.35 11.48 2.77
N MET A 286 2.52 10.47 2.99
CA MET A 286 2.66 9.55 4.11
C MET A 286 3.26 8.22 3.67
N TYR A 287 2.44 7.22 3.38
CA TYR A 287 2.92 5.91 2.97
C TYR A 287 2.80 5.72 1.45
N SER A 288 3.93 5.68 0.76
CA SER A 288 3.97 5.53 -0.71
C SER A 288 3.74 4.09 -1.18
N ASP A 289 4.11 3.10 -0.37
CA ASP A 289 3.90 1.68 -0.66
C ASP A 289 3.92 0.87 0.65
N SER A 290 3.50 -0.39 0.57
CA SER A 290 3.55 -1.33 1.69
C SER A 290 3.75 -2.76 1.18
N TYR A 291 4.28 -3.61 2.06
CA TYR A 291 4.44 -5.04 1.80
C TYR A 291 3.95 -5.84 3.01
N LEU A 292 3.29 -6.95 2.76
CA LEU A 292 2.79 -7.85 3.79
C LEU A 292 3.42 -9.23 3.62
N SER A 293 4.29 -9.61 4.56
CA SER A 293 4.83 -10.95 4.64
C SER A 293 3.87 -11.89 5.40
N LYS A 294 4.34 -13.09 5.72
CA LYS A 294 3.58 -14.05 6.53
C LYS A 294 3.30 -13.51 7.95
N ASP A 295 4.21 -12.74 8.51
CA ASP A 295 4.27 -12.37 9.93
C ASP A 295 4.61 -10.90 10.20
N ARG A 296 4.86 -10.10 9.17
CA ARG A 296 5.27 -8.69 9.31
C ARG A 296 4.61 -7.79 8.28
N ILE A 297 4.37 -6.55 8.70
CA ILE A 297 3.91 -5.44 7.88
C ILE A 297 5.10 -4.50 7.65
N TYR A 298 5.29 -4.05 6.42
CA TYR A 298 6.32 -3.09 6.03
C TYR A 298 5.63 -1.90 5.37
N GLY A 299 5.87 -0.69 5.86
CA GLY A 299 5.31 0.55 5.29
C GLY A 299 6.42 1.49 4.83
N LEU A 300 6.48 1.82 3.54
CA LEU A 300 7.43 2.78 2.98
C LEU A 300 6.91 4.19 3.23
N PHE A 301 7.56 4.91 4.15
CA PHE A 301 7.11 6.18 4.68
C PHE A 301 7.93 7.36 4.17
N SER A 302 7.28 8.42 3.75
CA SER A 302 7.90 9.70 3.38
C SER A 302 7.90 10.70 4.55
N GLY A 303 6.72 11.08 5.02
CA GLY A 303 6.54 12.10 6.06
C GLY A 303 7.00 13.50 5.63
N LYS A 304 7.15 13.75 4.32
CA LYS A 304 7.58 15.03 3.74
C LYS A 304 6.41 15.75 3.09
N LYS A 305 6.50 17.08 3.01
CA LYS A 305 5.55 17.85 2.21
C LYS A 305 5.72 17.54 0.72
N TRP A 306 4.65 17.61 -0.03
CA TRP A 306 4.64 17.36 -1.48
C TRP A 306 5.54 18.33 -2.28
N MET A 307 5.74 19.56 -1.78
CA MET A 307 6.64 20.58 -2.34
C MET A 307 6.46 20.82 -3.85
N GLY A 308 5.23 20.64 -4.35
CA GLY A 308 4.94 20.89 -5.75
C GLY A 308 5.58 19.91 -6.74
N SER A 309 5.96 18.72 -6.31
CA SER A 309 6.50 17.71 -7.24
C SER A 309 5.50 17.37 -8.33
N PRO A 310 5.80 17.63 -9.61
CA PRO A 310 4.88 17.34 -10.72
C PRO A 310 4.60 15.84 -10.89
N SER A 311 5.48 14.99 -10.39
CA SER A 311 5.34 13.53 -10.46
C SER A 311 4.51 12.95 -9.32
N GLY A 312 4.18 13.77 -8.30
CA GLY A 312 3.33 13.34 -7.17
C GLY A 312 3.87 12.19 -6.33
N VAL A 313 5.09 11.73 -6.58
CA VAL A 313 5.71 10.61 -5.87
C VAL A 313 7.03 11.09 -5.30
N GLU A 314 6.97 11.55 -4.08
CA GLU A 314 8.16 11.87 -3.34
C GLU A 314 8.89 10.60 -2.90
N ASN A 315 10.16 10.75 -2.80
CA ASN A 315 11.13 9.73 -2.53
C ASN A 315 11.13 9.36 -1.07
N SER A 316 10.78 8.15 -0.75
CA SER A 316 10.86 7.60 0.59
C SER A 316 12.14 6.79 0.75
N ASN A 317 12.77 6.92 1.88
CA ASN A 317 13.96 6.13 2.24
C ASN A 317 13.84 5.50 3.63
N LEU A 318 12.62 5.39 4.15
CA LEU A 318 12.35 4.86 5.48
C LEU A 318 11.24 3.83 5.40
N ILE A 319 11.51 2.61 5.87
CA ILE A 319 10.52 1.55 5.99
C ILE A 319 10.29 1.25 7.47
N TYR A 320 9.06 1.38 7.93
CA TYR A 320 8.65 0.93 9.25
C TYR A 320 8.20 -0.53 9.20
N VAL A 321 8.63 -1.31 10.16
CA VAL A 321 8.33 -2.75 10.26
C VAL A 321 7.51 -3.01 11.51
N PHE A 322 6.36 -3.67 11.35
CA PHE A 322 5.45 -4.01 12.44
C PHE A 322 5.18 -5.51 12.47
N ASN A 323 4.78 -6.03 13.63
CA ASN A 323 4.12 -7.33 13.73
C ASN A 323 2.64 -7.23 13.26
N LEU A 324 1.93 -8.35 13.21
CA LEU A 324 0.53 -8.38 12.78
C LEU A 324 -0.45 -7.82 13.82
N GLU A 325 -0.01 -7.52 15.02
CA GLU A 325 -0.75 -6.84 16.08
C GLU A 325 -0.62 -5.31 16.00
N GLY A 326 0.24 -4.80 15.08
CA GLY A 326 0.49 -3.38 14.83
C GLY A 326 1.57 -2.75 15.71
N GLU A 327 2.33 -3.55 16.46
CA GLU A 327 3.44 -3.05 17.26
C GLU A 327 4.66 -2.79 16.37
N ILE A 328 5.27 -1.62 16.50
CA ILE A 328 6.50 -1.25 15.78
C ILE A 328 7.68 -2.09 16.27
N LEU A 329 8.34 -2.79 15.36
CA LEU A 329 9.51 -3.62 15.66
C LEU A 329 10.81 -2.86 15.41
N GLU A 330 10.93 -2.25 14.24
CA GLU A 330 12.13 -1.54 13.81
C GLU A 330 11.84 -0.54 12.69
N ALA A 331 12.82 0.30 12.39
CA ALA A 331 12.88 1.12 11.20
C ALA A 331 14.10 0.72 10.34
N LEU A 332 13.88 0.65 9.02
CA LEU A 332 14.94 0.42 8.03
C LEU A 332 15.17 1.73 7.28
N GLU A 333 16.35 2.32 7.43
CA GLU A 333 16.76 3.51 6.70
C GLU A 333 17.61 3.11 5.49
N LEU A 334 17.14 3.50 4.30
CA LEU A 334 17.77 3.19 3.02
C LEU A 334 18.69 4.34 2.61
N ASP A 335 19.85 4.04 2.05
CA ASP A 335 20.75 5.06 1.47
C ASP A 335 20.33 5.53 0.07
N TYR A 336 19.32 4.87 -0.54
CA TYR A 336 18.62 5.31 -1.76
C TYR A 336 17.17 5.65 -1.45
N THR A 337 16.64 6.64 -2.14
CA THR A 337 15.20 6.92 -2.16
C THR A 337 14.51 6.05 -3.19
N ILE A 338 13.38 5.46 -2.78
CA ILE A 338 12.56 4.57 -3.61
C ILE A 338 11.09 4.99 -3.57
N ARG A 339 10.32 4.63 -4.59
CA ARG A 339 8.89 4.97 -4.69
C ARG A 339 7.95 3.79 -4.49
N ALA A 340 8.45 2.60 -4.73
CA ALA A 340 7.74 1.33 -4.53
C ALA A 340 8.76 0.25 -4.19
N PHE A 341 8.32 -0.83 -3.53
CA PHE A 341 9.22 -1.92 -3.18
C PHE A 341 8.49 -3.27 -3.10
N THR A 342 9.27 -4.33 -3.11
CA THR A 342 8.85 -5.68 -2.75
C THR A 342 9.96 -6.37 -1.97
N ILE A 343 9.66 -7.49 -1.33
CA ILE A 343 10.64 -8.26 -0.58
C ILE A 343 10.69 -9.68 -1.14
N ASP A 344 11.89 -10.18 -1.36
CA ASP A 344 12.12 -11.61 -1.56
C ASP A 344 12.29 -12.29 -0.20
N PRO A 345 11.32 -13.07 0.27
CA PRO A 345 11.39 -13.71 1.57
C PRO A 345 12.43 -14.85 1.63
N MET A 346 12.89 -15.34 0.49
CA MET A 346 13.88 -16.41 0.43
C MET A 346 15.29 -15.92 0.74
N THR A 347 15.58 -14.68 0.34
CA THR A 347 16.91 -14.07 0.50
C THR A 347 16.93 -12.92 1.49
N ASN A 348 15.79 -12.53 2.07
CA ASN A 348 15.62 -11.33 2.89
C ASN A 348 16.16 -10.09 2.17
N THR A 349 15.76 -9.91 0.90
CA THR A 349 16.21 -8.80 0.07
C THR A 349 15.03 -7.90 -0.31
N ILE A 350 15.15 -6.60 -0.06
CA ILE A 350 14.23 -5.57 -0.56
C ILE A 350 14.68 -5.19 -1.97
N TYR A 351 13.74 -5.16 -2.91
CA TYR A 351 13.90 -4.58 -4.22
C TYR A 351 13.04 -3.33 -4.33
N GLY A 352 13.64 -2.18 -4.59
CA GLY A 352 12.95 -0.89 -4.65
C GLY A 352 13.08 -0.24 -6.03
N VAL A 353 12.01 0.39 -6.51
CA VAL A 353 12.07 1.26 -7.68
C VAL A 353 12.79 2.54 -7.28
N SER A 354 13.97 2.79 -7.83
CA SER A 354 14.74 4.02 -7.60
C SER A 354 13.93 5.26 -8.02
N SER A 355 14.05 6.30 -7.23
CA SER A 355 13.49 7.62 -7.53
C SER A 355 14.49 8.57 -8.16
N SER A 356 15.69 8.08 -8.50
CA SER A 356 16.68 8.87 -9.25
C SER A 356 16.18 9.25 -10.65
N LYS A 357 16.90 10.14 -11.34
CA LYS A 357 16.56 10.54 -12.73
C LYS A 357 16.63 9.37 -13.70
N GLU A 358 17.53 8.42 -13.44
CA GLU A 358 17.68 7.20 -14.20
C GLU A 358 16.80 6.11 -13.59
N ALA A 359 15.96 5.50 -14.41
CA ALA A 359 15.05 4.44 -13.98
C ALA A 359 15.85 3.17 -13.69
N ASP A 360 15.89 2.75 -12.43
CA ASP A 360 16.56 1.51 -12.04
C ASP A 360 15.89 0.86 -10.81
N ILE A 361 16.35 -0.33 -10.50
CA ILE A 361 15.99 -1.08 -9.30
C ILE A 361 17.18 -1.13 -8.35
N VAL A 362 16.92 -0.82 -7.08
CA VAL A 362 17.89 -0.93 -6.00
C VAL A 362 17.57 -2.16 -5.17
N LYS A 363 18.55 -2.98 -4.87
CA LYS A 363 18.41 -4.10 -3.93
C LYS A 363 19.10 -3.76 -2.59
N PHE A 364 18.48 -4.17 -1.49
CA PHE A 364 19.00 -4.02 -0.13
C PHE A 364 18.87 -5.37 0.59
N SER A 365 19.97 -5.90 1.09
CA SER A 365 19.96 -7.10 1.94
C SER A 365 19.80 -6.73 3.41
N PHE A 366 18.96 -7.50 4.17
CA PHE A 366 18.67 -7.19 5.57
C PHE A 366 18.41 -8.43 6.45
#